data_4bcde542f9dd548f9ffc8f077e150262
#
_entry.id   4bcde542f9dd548f9ffc8f077e150262
#
_cell.length_a   1.000
_cell.length_b   1.000
_cell.length_c   1.000
_cell.angle_alpha   90.00
_cell.angle_beta   90.00
_cell.angle_gamma   90.00
#
_symmetry.space_group_name_H-M   'P 1'
#
loop_
_entity.id
_entity.type
_entity.pdbx_description
1 polymer ?
#
loop_
_entity_poly.entity_id
_entity_poly.type
_entity_poly.pdbx_seq_one_letter_code
_entity_poly.pdbx_strand_id
1 'polypeptide(L)'
;KGVTRGIHAEPWDKYISIATGSVFGAWVDLRPGESFGQVYTTVLDPSKAIYVPRGVGNSFQALEDGTAYTYLVNAHWSLEQKKTYTFVNLADPELNIQWPIPLEESERSEADLKHPMLRDAKPMAPRRTMVTGCNGQLGHAIRDYVEEHGLEGFEFNDIDTFDFSDPAQYGRFDWSLYGTIINAGAYTAVDKAETPEGRVLAWKANAQGPALLARVCAEHNITLVHVSSDYVFDGTAELHDEEEAFAPLGVYGQSKAAGDIAVANCPRHYILRSSWVIGEGHNFVKTMMMLSNRVADPGDGLNEVTVVDDQYGRLTFTSDMADAIFHLLDSGAGYGTYDLTGSGRVESWAGIAKAVFDLTNGNGDRVRPISTEEYFRNAKDPVSPRPTHSALDLGKIEATGYSAPDWEELLKAYVAKELTK
;
A
#
# COMPACT_ATOMS: atom_id res chain seq x y z
N LYS A 1 -5.57 20.35 -42.56
CA LYS A 1 -4.11 20.32 -42.65
C LYS A 1 -3.54 21.57 -42.03
N GLY A 2 -2.38 21.44 -41.31
CA GLY A 2 -1.69 22.54 -40.65
C GLY A 2 -2.20 22.89 -39.24
N VAL A 3 -3.35 22.39 -38.83
CA VAL A 3 -3.81 22.57 -37.43
C VAL A 3 -2.82 21.91 -36.48
N THR A 4 -2.26 22.70 -35.57
CA THR A 4 -1.26 22.24 -34.58
C THR A 4 -1.74 22.59 -33.19
N ARG A 5 -1.72 21.63 -32.26
CA ARG A 5 -2.17 21.77 -30.86
C ARG A 5 -1.15 21.15 -29.91
N GLY A 6 -1.00 21.72 -28.73
CA GLY A 6 -0.12 21.22 -27.66
C GLY A 6 0.79 22.29 -27.10
N ILE A 7 1.80 21.96 -26.35
CA ILE A 7 2.10 20.67 -25.70
C ILE A 7 1.36 20.65 -24.37
N HIS A 8 0.51 19.67 -24.16
CA HIS A 8 -0.33 19.59 -22.96
C HIS A 8 -0.07 18.26 -22.22
N ALA A 9 0.54 18.28 -21.06
CA ALA A 9 0.57 17.16 -20.15
C ALA A 9 -0.65 17.25 -19.23
N GLU A 10 -1.46 16.22 -19.25
CA GLU A 10 -2.72 16.15 -18.52
C GLU A 10 -2.65 15.11 -17.40
N PRO A 11 -3.49 15.19 -16.34
CA PRO A 11 -3.43 14.33 -15.18
C PRO A 11 -4.04 12.94 -15.40
N TRP A 12 -4.13 12.48 -16.63
CA TRP A 12 -4.67 11.18 -17.06
C TRP A 12 -3.88 10.57 -18.19
N ASP A 13 -4.11 9.27 -18.41
CA ASP A 13 -3.55 8.55 -19.54
C ASP A 13 -4.43 8.76 -20.77
N LYS A 14 -3.81 8.67 -21.95
CA LYS A 14 -4.50 8.76 -23.25
C LYS A 14 -4.17 7.56 -24.12
N TYR A 15 -5.17 7.04 -24.79
CA TYR A 15 -4.99 6.13 -25.92
C TYR A 15 -5.41 6.85 -27.20
N ILE A 16 -4.43 7.20 -28.01
CA ILE A 16 -4.61 8.08 -29.19
C ILE A 16 -4.61 7.24 -30.46
N SER A 17 -5.57 7.51 -31.34
CA SER A 17 -5.68 6.92 -32.66
C SER A 17 -6.13 7.94 -33.70
N ILE A 18 -5.87 7.64 -34.97
CA ILE A 18 -6.31 8.46 -36.12
C ILE A 18 -7.41 7.71 -36.83
N ALA A 19 -8.61 8.30 -36.92
CA ALA A 19 -9.73 7.68 -37.64
C ALA A 19 -9.64 7.89 -39.14
N THR A 20 -9.19 9.08 -39.58
CA THR A 20 -8.94 9.44 -40.99
C THR A 20 -7.77 10.41 -41.08
N GLY A 21 -7.06 10.41 -42.20
CA GLY A 21 -5.91 11.29 -42.46
C GLY A 21 -4.66 10.87 -41.70
N SER A 22 -3.76 11.81 -41.46
CA SER A 22 -2.51 11.59 -40.74
C SER A 22 -2.07 12.80 -39.92
N VAL A 23 -1.32 12.57 -38.85
CA VAL A 23 -0.71 13.61 -38.02
C VAL A 23 0.76 13.32 -37.79
N PHE A 24 1.56 14.37 -37.70
CA PHE A 24 2.84 14.32 -37.03
C PHE A 24 2.59 14.56 -35.53
N GLY A 25 2.88 13.56 -34.67
CA GLY A 25 2.76 13.64 -33.24
C GLY A 25 4.12 13.90 -32.58
N ALA A 26 4.13 14.73 -31.56
CA ALA A 26 5.28 14.96 -30.71
C ALA A 26 4.86 14.86 -29.24
N TRP A 27 5.55 13.99 -28.50
CA TRP A 27 5.31 13.75 -27.08
C TRP A 27 6.54 14.12 -26.28
N VAL A 28 6.34 14.87 -25.21
CA VAL A 28 7.41 15.40 -24.36
C VAL A 28 7.21 14.89 -22.93
N ASP A 29 8.21 14.26 -22.36
CA ASP A 29 8.13 13.85 -20.96
C ASP A 29 8.21 15.09 -20.05
N LEU A 30 7.11 15.40 -19.37
CA LEU A 30 7.02 16.53 -18.43
C LEU A 30 6.85 16.04 -16.97
N ARG A 31 7.19 14.79 -16.70
CA ARG A 31 7.28 14.23 -15.35
C ARG A 31 8.61 14.61 -14.72
N PRO A 32 8.71 14.78 -13.38
CA PRO A 32 9.99 15.04 -12.73
C PRO A 32 10.93 13.83 -12.90
N GLY A 33 12.22 14.10 -13.09
CA GLY A 33 13.27 13.11 -13.24
C GLY A 33 14.18 13.35 -14.44
N GLU A 34 15.08 12.41 -14.71
CA GLU A 34 16.11 12.51 -15.76
C GLU A 34 15.54 12.58 -17.19
N SER A 35 14.33 12.10 -17.39
CA SER A 35 13.63 12.13 -18.68
C SER A 35 12.89 13.45 -18.96
N PHE A 36 12.84 14.41 -18.02
CA PHE A 36 12.16 15.68 -18.21
C PHE A 36 12.66 16.40 -19.45
N GLY A 37 11.74 16.74 -20.36
CA GLY A 37 12.06 17.38 -21.63
C GLY A 37 12.44 16.42 -22.78
N GLN A 38 12.58 15.10 -22.54
CA GLN A 38 12.82 14.16 -23.62
C GLN A 38 11.63 14.12 -24.59
N VAL A 39 11.94 14.07 -25.90
CA VAL A 39 10.96 14.15 -26.97
C VAL A 39 10.92 12.86 -27.77
N TYR A 40 9.71 12.35 -28.03
CA TYR A 40 9.44 11.30 -29.00
C TYR A 40 8.54 11.83 -30.09
N THR A 41 8.89 11.58 -31.36
CA THR A 41 8.07 12.00 -32.52
C THR A 41 7.80 10.84 -33.45
N THR A 42 6.61 10.82 -34.04
CA THR A 42 6.27 9.88 -35.12
C THR A 42 5.05 10.37 -35.91
N VAL A 43 4.86 9.81 -37.12
CA VAL A 43 3.64 10.01 -37.90
C VAL A 43 2.64 8.93 -37.52
N LEU A 44 1.44 9.33 -37.10
CA LEU A 44 0.29 8.47 -36.91
C LEU A 44 -0.68 8.58 -38.05
N ASP A 45 -1.18 7.43 -38.49
CA ASP A 45 -2.22 7.22 -39.48
C ASP A 45 -3.20 6.16 -38.91
N PRO A 46 -4.28 5.78 -39.65
CA PRO A 46 -5.26 4.80 -39.16
C PRO A 46 -4.70 3.41 -38.81
N SER A 47 -3.48 3.09 -39.23
CA SER A 47 -2.82 1.80 -38.90
C SER A 47 -2.10 1.79 -37.52
N LYS A 48 -2.04 2.95 -36.85
CA LYS A 48 -1.24 3.11 -35.64
C LYS A 48 -2.04 3.76 -34.53
N ALA A 49 -1.72 3.36 -33.29
CA ALA A 49 -2.18 4.03 -32.08
C ALA A 49 -1.02 4.18 -31.10
N ILE A 50 -1.12 5.13 -30.17
CA ILE A 50 -0.13 5.37 -29.14
C ILE A 50 -0.79 5.52 -27.78
N TYR A 51 -0.20 4.91 -26.77
CA TYR A 51 -0.53 5.14 -25.38
C TYR A 51 0.38 6.22 -24.81
N VAL A 52 -0.23 7.24 -24.22
CA VAL A 52 0.46 8.40 -23.64
C VAL A 52 0.15 8.42 -22.13
N PRO A 53 1.10 8.08 -21.27
CA PRO A 53 0.86 8.09 -19.84
C PRO A 53 0.70 9.51 -19.30
N ARG A 54 0.05 9.62 -18.16
CA ARG A 54 -0.07 10.87 -17.38
C ARG A 54 1.29 11.58 -17.26
N GLY A 55 1.29 12.89 -17.45
CA GLY A 55 2.49 13.73 -17.35
C GLY A 55 3.35 13.76 -18.60
N VAL A 56 3.07 12.96 -19.60
CA VAL A 56 3.68 13.12 -20.92
C VAL A 56 2.87 14.13 -21.72
N GLY A 57 3.50 15.20 -22.12
CA GLY A 57 2.92 16.27 -22.93
C GLY A 57 2.58 15.77 -24.34
N ASN A 58 1.33 15.93 -24.73
CA ASN A 58 0.83 15.54 -26.03
C ASN A 58 0.73 16.75 -26.97
N SER A 59 1.19 16.58 -28.22
CA SER A 59 1.01 17.55 -29.29
C SER A 59 0.87 16.85 -30.62
N PHE A 60 0.24 17.53 -31.58
CA PHE A 60 0.13 17.03 -32.94
C PHE A 60 0.04 18.16 -33.96
N GLN A 61 0.42 17.86 -35.21
CA GLN A 61 0.20 18.68 -36.39
C GLN A 61 -0.50 17.85 -37.46
N ALA A 62 -1.69 18.27 -37.91
CA ALA A 62 -2.44 17.60 -38.97
C ALA A 62 -1.74 17.76 -40.34
N LEU A 63 -1.42 16.63 -40.98
CA LEU A 63 -0.71 16.62 -42.26
C LEU A 63 -1.67 16.64 -43.46
N GLU A 64 -2.92 16.23 -43.27
CA GLU A 64 -3.95 16.11 -44.32
C GLU A 64 -5.22 16.85 -43.94
N ASP A 65 -6.01 17.27 -44.93
CA ASP A 65 -7.34 17.78 -44.69
C ASP A 65 -8.30 16.65 -44.32
N GLY A 66 -9.30 16.95 -43.50
CA GLY A 66 -10.24 15.93 -42.99
C GLY A 66 -9.66 14.95 -42.00
N THR A 67 -8.48 15.24 -41.41
CA THR A 67 -7.88 14.43 -40.36
C THR A 67 -8.76 14.41 -39.11
N ALA A 68 -9.11 13.20 -38.64
CA ALA A 68 -9.83 12.98 -37.39
C ALA A 68 -8.91 12.36 -36.35
N TYR A 69 -8.53 13.18 -35.37
CA TYR A 69 -7.69 12.81 -34.22
C TYR A 69 -8.59 12.43 -33.04
N THR A 70 -8.51 11.19 -32.61
CA THR A 70 -9.33 10.65 -31.52
C THR A 70 -8.48 10.17 -30.35
N TYR A 71 -9.00 10.31 -29.16
CA TYR A 71 -8.36 9.76 -27.97
C TYR A 71 -9.36 9.34 -26.91
N LEU A 72 -9.08 8.22 -26.26
CA LEU A 72 -9.74 7.77 -25.05
C LEU A 72 -8.93 8.23 -23.85
N VAL A 73 -9.59 8.59 -22.76
CA VAL A 73 -8.98 9.01 -21.51
C VAL A 73 -9.60 8.23 -20.34
N ASN A 74 -8.83 8.00 -19.29
CA ASN A 74 -9.30 7.29 -18.10
C ASN A 74 -9.81 8.24 -16.99
N ALA A 75 -10.07 9.51 -17.31
CA ALA A 75 -10.70 10.47 -16.39
C ALA A 75 -11.53 11.50 -17.20
N HIS A 76 -12.49 12.15 -16.53
CA HIS A 76 -13.27 13.21 -17.12
C HIS A 76 -12.59 14.57 -17.00
N TRP A 77 -12.65 15.35 -18.07
CA TRP A 77 -12.16 16.72 -18.06
C TRP A 77 -13.00 17.62 -17.13
N SER A 78 -12.33 18.47 -16.35
CA SER A 78 -12.95 19.55 -15.59
C SER A 78 -12.06 20.79 -15.58
N LEU A 79 -12.65 21.96 -15.30
CA LEU A 79 -11.88 23.20 -15.14
C LEU A 79 -10.93 23.14 -13.96
N GLU A 80 -11.27 22.38 -12.93
CA GLU A 80 -10.43 22.18 -11.75
C GLU A 80 -9.20 21.38 -12.09
N GLN A 81 -9.36 20.27 -12.80
CA GLN A 81 -8.25 19.44 -13.26
C GLN A 81 -7.33 20.17 -14.26
N LYS A 82 -7.89 21.10 -15.07
CA LYS A 82 -7.07 21.91 -15.97
C LYS A 82 -6.01 22.74 -15.24
N LYS A 83 -6.22 23.08 -13.97
CA LYS A 83 -5.24 23.81 -13.15
C LYS A 83 -4.00 22.96 -12.80
N THR A 84 -4.09 21.64 -12.92
CA THR A 84 -3.00 20.70 -12.65
C THR A 84 -2.19 20.33 -13.90
N TYR A 85 -2.57 20.85 -15.07
CA TYR A 85 -1.85 20.60 -16.32
C TYR A 85 -0.48 21.24 -16.31
N THR A 86 0.46 20.59 -17.00
CA THR A 86 1.71 21.18 -17.39
C THR A 86 1.67 21.49 -18.88
N PHE A 87 2.06 22.71 -19.22
CA PHE A 87 2.07 23.21 -20.61
C PHE A 87 3.49 23.57 -21.01
N VAL A 88 3.83 23.32 -22.29
CA VAL A 88 5.06 23.80 -22.90
C VAL A 88 4.79 24.36 -24.30
N ASN A 89 5.53 25.38 -24.69
CA ASN A 89 5.35 26.00 -25.99
C ASN A 89 5.82 25.10 -27.12
N LEU A 90 5.01 25.00 -28.19
CA LEU A 90 5.31 24.21 -29.40
C LEU A 90 6.59 24.67 -30.11
N ALA A 91 6.95 25.95 -29.98
CA ALA A 91 8.11 26.57 -30.62
C ALA A 91 9.36 26.58 -29.73
N ASP A 92 9.36 25.82 -28.62
CA ASP A 92 10.52 25.77 -27.70
C ASP A 92 11.74 25.18 -28.40
N PRO A 93 12.85 25.95 -28.54
CA PRO A 93 14.05 25.47 -29.21
C PRO A 93 14.78 24.34 -28.45
N GLU A 94 14.60 24.21 -27.14
CA GLU A 94 15.22 23.14 -26.35
C GLU A 94 14.64 21.77 -26.71
N LEU A 95 13.37 21.72 -27.13
CA LEU A 95 12.70 20.48 -27.56
C LEU A 95 13.15 20.01 -28.95
N ASN A 96 13.68 20.90 -29.79
CA ASN A 96 14.19 20.62 -31.12
C ASN A 96 13.22 19.79 -31.99
N ILE A 97 11.91 20.05 -31.89
CA ILE A 97 10.86 19.32 -32.65
C ILE A 97 10.89 19.81 -34.09
N GLN A 98 11.11 18.90 -35.04
CA GLN A 98 11.14 19.19 -36.47
C GLN A 98 9.73 19.10 -37.04
N TRP A 99 8.94 20.18 -36.91
CA TRP A 99 7.58 20.25 -37.42
C TRP A 99 7.55 20.19 -38.96
N PRO A 100 6.81 19.24 -39.60
CA PRO A 100 6.74 19.12 -41.06
C PRO A 100 6.20 20.35 -41.76
N ILE A 101 5.28 21.06 -41.13
CA ILE A 101 4.77 22.36 -41.61
C ILE A 101 5.34 23.41 -40.65
N PRO A 102 6.04 24.44 -41.15
CA PRO A 102 6.57 25.49 -40.27
C PRO A 102 5.49 26.04 -39.34
N LEU A 103 5.84 26.27 -38.09
CA LEU A 103 4.86 26.72 -37.08
C LEU A 103 4.24 28.08 -37.43
N GLU A 104 4.95 28.93 -38.19
CA GLU A 104 4.48 30.22 -38.68
C GLU A 104 3.34 30.04 -39.69
N GLU A 105 3.31 28.93 -40.43
CA GLU A 105 2.31 28.56 -41.43
C GLU A 105 1.19 27.69 -40.85
N SER A 106 1.31 27.31 -39.57
CA SER A 106 0.38 26.41 -38.89
C SER A 106 -0.73 27.15 -38.16
N GLU A 107 -1.91 26.52 -38.05
CA GLU A 107 -3.02 27.05 -37.28
C GLU A 107 -2.88 26.60 -35.82
N ARG A 108 -2.54 27.54 -34.91
CA ARG A 108 -2.37 27.33 -33.49
C ARG A 108 -3.43 28.13 -32.71
N SER A 109 -3.80 27.63 -31.50
CA SER A 109 -4.66 28.41 -30.62
C SER A 109 -3.90 29.56 -29.96
N GLU A 110 -4.60 30.63 -29.57
CA GLU A 110 -3.98 31.72 -28.78
C GLU A 110 -3.40 31.22 -27.45
N ALA A 111 -3.98 30.18 -26.86
CA ALA A 111 -3.46 29.57 -25.64
C ALA A 111 -2.13 28.86 -25.90
N ASP A 112 -2.04 28.05 -26.97
CA ASP A 112 -0.83 27.31 -27.31
C ASP A 112 0.36 28.25 -27.61
N LEU A 113 0.08 29.44 -28.15
CA LEU A 113 1.09 30.47 -28.41
C LEU A 113 1.68 31.09 -27.11
N LYS A 114 0.94 31.02 -26.00
CA LYS A 114 1.28 31.66 -24.72
C LYS A 114 1.84 30.67 -23.68
N HIS A 115 1.97 29.41 -24.03
CA HIS A 115 2.52 28.41 -23.11
C HIS A 115 3.98 28.76 -22.75
N PRO A 116 4.44 28.42 -21.51
CA PRO A 116 5.81 28.66 -21.09
C PRO A 116 6.82 27.84 -21.87
N MET A 117 8.06 28.25 -21.90
CA MET A 117 9.17 27.44 -22.41
C MET A 117 9.48 26.31 -21.42
N LEU A 118 10.15 25.26 -21.87
CA LEU A 118 10.48 24.07 -21.08
C LEU A 118 11.18 24.44 -19.76
N ARG A 119 12.16 25.32 -19.81
CA ARG A 119 12.93 25.83 -18.64
C ARG A 119 12.05 26.51 -17.57
N ASP A 120 10.90 27.04 -17.97
CA ASP A 120 9.96 27.74 -17.08
C ASP A 120 8.75 26.86 -16.72
N ALA A 121 8.63 25.68 -17.35
CA ALA A 121 7.56 24.73 -17.11
C ALA A 121 7.78 24.00 -15.78
N LYS A 122 6.69 23.86 -15.01
CA LYS A 122 6.71 23.05 -13.79
C LYS A 122 6.44 21.59 -14.17
N PRO A 123 7.28 20.65 -13.75
CA PRO A 123 7.01 19.23 -13.96
C PRO A 123 5.64 18.84 -13.37
N MET A 124 4.94 17.93 -14.03
CA MET A 124 3.69 17.40 -13.49
C MET A 124 3.96 16.57 -12.24
N ALA A 125 3.50 17.04 -11.10
CA ALA A 125 3.70 16.36 -9.82
C ALA A 125 3.22 14.89 -9.90
N PRO A 126 3.94 13.92 -9.33
CA PRO A 126 3.49 12.54 -9.25
C PRO A 126 2.17 12.44 -8.46
N ARG A 127 1.44 11.34 -8.64
CA ARG A 127 0.30 11.05 -7.77
C ARG A 127 0.82 10.75 -6.36
N ARG A 128 0.01 11.12 -5.36
CA ARG A 128 0.32 10.91 -3.95
C ARG A 128 0.05 9.47 -3.52
N THR A 129 0.69 9.08 -2.44
CA THR A 129 0.34 7.88 -1.68
C THR A 129 -0.38 8.29 -0.39
N MET A 130 -1.58 7.76 -0.18
CA MET A 130 -2.32 7.92 1.08
C MET A 130 -2.02 6.72 1.97
N VAL A 131 -1.70 6.97 3.23
CA VAL A 131 -1.56 5.94 4.28
C VAL A 131 -2.70 6.15 5.28
N THR A 132 -3.51 5.11 5.53
CA THR A 132 -4.56 5.13 6.56
C THR A 132 -4.12 4.30 7.77
N GLY A 133 -4.58 4.67 8.98
CA GLY A 133 -4.11 4.04 10.22
C GLY A 133 -2.66 4.41 10.57
N CYS A 134 -2.27 5.64 10.27
CA CYS A 134 -0.89 6.10 10.39
C CYS A 134 -0.36 6.18 11.82
N ASN A 135 -1.23 6.15 12.84
CA ASN A 135 -0.86 6.15 14.25
C ASN A 135 -0.74 4.73 14.83
N GLY A 136 -1.00 3.69 14.02
CA GLY A 136 -0.80 2.29 14.38
C GLY A 136 0.66 1.85 14.22
N GLN A 137 0.98 0.64 14.72
CA GLN A 137 2.34 0.09 14.68
C GLN A 137 2.93 0.09 13.24
N LEU A 138 2.17 -0.38 12.26
CA LEU A 138 2.61 -0.39 10.86
C LEU A 138 2.64 1.02 10.26
N GLY A 139 1.68 1.89 10.62
CA GLY A 139 1.66 3.28 10.16
C GLY A 139 2.93 4.05 10.57
N HIS A 140 3.43 3.84 11.79
CA HIS A 140 4.72 4.38 12.23
C HIS A 140 5.87 3.82 11.40
N ALA A 141 5.94 2.51 11.19
CA ALA A 141 7.01 1.89 10.39
C ALA A 141 7.02 2.38 8.93
N ILE A 142 5.84 2.60 8.32
CA ILE A 142 5.75 3.19 6.98
C ILE A 142 6.26 4.62 6.99
N ARG A 143 5.96 5.41 8.03
CA ARG A 143 6.48 6.78 8.17
C ARG A 143 7.99 6.79 8.29
N ASP A 144 8.55 5.93 9.15
CA ASP A 144 10.00 5.79 9.34
C ASP A 144 10.68 5.42 8.02
N TYR A 145 10.12 4.47 7.27
CA TYR A 145 10.62 4.08 5.94
C TYR A 145 10.63 5.25 4.97
N VAL A 146 9.53 6.00 4.89
CA VAL A 146 9.39 7.17 4.01
C VAL A 146 10.42 8.25 4.35
N GLU A 147 10.64 8.52 5.65
CA GLU A 147 11.62 9.49 6.12
C GLU A 147 13.06 9.03 5.84
N GLU A 148 13.39 7.77 6.12
CA GLU A 148 14.72 7.19 5.92
C GLU A 148 15.14 7.20 4.44
N HIS A 149 14.18 6.93 3.53
CA HIS A 149 14.43 6.90 2.10
C HIS A 149 14.17 8.25 1.40
N GLY A 150 13.81 9.30 2.14
CA GLY A 150 13.54 10.62 1.59
C GLY A 150 12.42 10.64 0.55
N LEU A 151 11.39 9.80 0.71
CA LEU A 151 10.27 9.70 -0.23
C LEU A 151 9.31 10.86 -0.02
N GLU A 152 8.81 11.42 -1.12
CA GLU A 152 7.88 12.54 -1.11
C GLU A 152 6.48 12.14 -1.60
N GLY A 153 5.48 12.99 -1.36
CA GLY A 153 4.12 12.79 -1.86
C GLY A 153 3.27 11.85 -1.02
N PHE A 154 3.64 11.60 0.24
CA PHE A 154 2.85 10.81 1.18
C PHE A 154 1.91 11.68 2.00
N GLU A 155 0.69 11.18 2.20
CA GLU A 155 -0.34 11.79 3.04
C GLU A 155 -0.78 10.76 4.09
N PHE A 156 -0.52 11.08 5.36
CA PHE A 156 -0.77 10.18 6.48
C PHE A 156 -2.08 10.54 7.17
N ASN A 157 -3.02 9.61 7.19
CA ASN A 157 -4.35 9.77 7.76
C ASN A 157 -4.64 8.72 8.84
N ASP A 158 -5.41 9.13 9.84
CA ASP A 158 -5.98 8.23 10.85
C ASP A 158 -7.48 8.53 11.02
N ILE A 159 -8.14 7.82 11.93
CA ILE A 159 -9.60 7.87 12.10
C ILE A 159 -10.14 9.30 12.34
N ASP A 160 -9.35 10.18 12.94
CA ASP A 160 -9.71 11.58 13.21
C ASP A 160 -9.63 12.47 11.95
N THR A 161 -8.79 12.14 10.99
CA THR A 161 -8.62 12.88 9.73
C THR A 161 -9.37 12.24 8.57
N PHE A 162 -9.36 10.91 8.49
CA PHE A 162 -10.10 10.13 7.50
C PHE A 162 -10.54 8.77 8.06
N ASP A 163 -11.78 8.69 8.56
CA ASP A 163 -12.43 7.40 8.84
C ASP A 163 -12.80 6.74 7.52
N PHE A 164 -11.92 5.87 7.01
CA PHE A 164 -12.13 5.16 5.75
C PHE A 164 -13.34 4.20 5.78
N SER A 165 -13.92 3.96 6.94
CA SER A 165 -15.16 3.18 7.10
C SER A 165 -16.44 4.03 7.04
N ASP A 166 -16.32 5.36 6.98
CA ASP A 166 -17.44 6.31 6.84
C ASP A 166 -17.58 6.77 5.37
N PRO A 167 -18.62 6.33 4.64
CA PRO A 167 -18.83 6.72 3.25
C PRO A 167 -19.01 8.22 3.03
N ALA A 168 -19.45 8.98 4.05
CA ALA A 168 -19.66 10.42 3.92
C ALA A 168 -18.35 11.20 3.77
N GLN A 169 -17.21 10.62 4.18
CA GLN A 169 -15.94 11.30 4.12
C GLN A 169 -15.26 11.23 2.74
N TYR A 170 -15.66 10.28 1.90
CA TYR A 170 -15.04 10.06 0.60
C TYR A 170 -15.17 11.24 -0.37
N GLY A 171 -16.27 12.01 -0.28
CA GLY A 171 -16.49 13.20 -1.09
C GLY A 171 -15.57 14.41 -0.75
N ARG A 172 -14.74 14.29 0.28
CA ARG A 172 -13.78 15.34 0.69
C ARG A 172 -12.48 15.31 -0.10
N PHE A 173 -12.20 14.22 -0.82
CA PHE A 173 -10.94 13.98 -1.51
C PHE A 173 -11.11 14.06 -3.02
N ASP A 174 -10.12 14.65 -3.69
CA ASP A 174 -9.92 14.48 -5.13
C ASP A 174 -9.08 13.23 -5.37
N TRP A 175 -9.74 12.11 -5.60
CA TRP A 175 -9.09 10.81 -5.77
C TRP A 175 -8.18 10.72 -7.00
N SER A 176 -8.30 11.63 -7.97
CA SER A 176 -7.41 11.70 -9.14
C SER A 176 -5.97 12.05 -8.77
N LEU A 177 -5.75 12.64 -7.60
CA LEU A 177 -4.43 13.00 -7.07
C LEU A 177 -3.67 11.83 -6.47
N TYR A 178 -4.33 10.68 -6.22
CA TYR A 178 -3.72 9.52 -5.56
C TYR A 178 -3.41 8.41 -6.56
N GLY A 179 -2.23 7.82 -6.43
CA GLY A 179 -1.78 6.66 -7.20
C GLY A 179 -1.79 5.37 -6.40
N THR A 180 -1.64 5.50 -5.07
CA THR A 180 -1.59 4.39 -4.13
C THR A 180 -2.32 4.75 -2.84
N ILE A 181 -3.02 3.78 -2.26
CA ILE A 181 -3.53 3.82 -0.90
C ILE A 181 -2.94 2.63 -0.15
N ILE A 182 -2.26 2.89 0.97
CA ILE A 182 -1.78 1.85 1.89
C ILE A 182 -2.70 1.85 3.11
N ASN A 183 -3.56 0.84 3.21
CA ASN A 183 -4.47 0.69 4.33
C ASN A 183 -3.83 -0.15 5.44
N ALA A 184 -3.20 0.52 6.41
CA ALA A 184 -2.67 -0.04 7.64
C ALA A 184 -3.66 0.02 8.81
N GLY A 185 -4.84 0.63 8.60
CA GLY A 185 -5.89 0.76 9.61
C GLY A 185 -6.75 -0.50 9.73
N ALA A 186 -7.02 -0.93 10.97
CA ALA A 186 -7.90 -2.05 11.26
C ALA A 186 -8.43 -1.99 12.70
N TYR A 187 -9.54 -2.66 12.96
CA TYR A 187 -9.96 -3.02 14.32
C TYR A 187 -9.23 -4.29 14.73
N THR A 188 -8.42 -4.24 15.78
CA THR A 188 -7.49 -5.31 16.18
C THR A 188 -7.80 -5.93 17.54
N ALA A 189 -8.83 -5.47 18.25
CA ALA A 189 -9.20 -5.99 19.55
C ALA A 189 -9.98 -7.32 19.43
N VAL A 190 -9.24 -8.41 19.22
CA VAL A 190 -9.74 -9.74 18.84
C VAL A 190 -10.84 -10.24 19.77
N ASP A 191 -10.60 -10.25 21.10
CA ASP A 191 -11.60 -10.72 22.08
C ASP A 191 -12.81 -9.78 22.17
N LYS A 192 -12.60 -8.47 22.13
CA LYS A 192 -13.70 -7.50 22.11
C LYS A 192 -14.57 -7.61 20.87
N ALA A 193 -14.05 -8.12 19.76
CA ALA A 193 -14.85 -8.37 18.55
C ALA A 193 -15.99 -9.36 18.80
N GLU A 194 -15.86 -10.24 19.78
CA GLU A 194 -16.92 -11.21 20.13
C GLU A 194 -18.09 -10.55 20.89
N THR A 195 -17.92 -9.33 21.41
CA THR A 195 -19.03 -8.58 22.02
C THR A 195 -19.97 -7.99 20.95
N PRO A 196 -21.25 -7.70 21.26
CA PRO A 196 -22.17 -7.08 20.29
C PRO A 196 -21.63 -5.78 19.70
N GLU A 197 -21.09 -4.90 20.53
CA GLU A 197 -20.54 -3.60 20.13
C GLU A 197 -19.23 -3.76 19.34
N GLY A 198 -18.33 -4.63 19.82
CA GLY A 198 -17.05 -4.91 19.16
C GLY A 198 -17.24 -5.54 17.77
N ARG A 199 -18.25 -6.41 17.61
CA ARG A 199 -18.63 -6.99 16.32
C ARG A 199 -18.97 -5.92 15.29
N VAL A 200 -19.79 -4.94 15.67
CA VAL A 200 -20.15 -3.82 14.76
C VAL A 200 -18.92 -3.04 14.35
N LEU A 201 -18.05 -2.73 15.30
CA LEU A 201 -16.81 -1.98 15.04
C LEU A 201 -15.82 -2.77 14.16
N ALA A 202 -15.67 -4.07 14.43
CA ALA A 202 -14.82 -4.95 13.62
C ALA A 202 -15.31 -5.03 12.18
N TRP A 203 -16.61 -5.28 11.95
CA TRP A 203 -17.16 -5.32 10.60
C TRP A 203 -17.11 -3.97 9.88
N LYS A 204 -17.32 -2.87 10.61
CA LYS A 204 -17.21 -1.52 10.05
C LYS A 204 -15.77 -1.25 9.55
N ALA A 205 -14.75 -1.48 10.39
CA ALA A 205 -13.37 -1.17 10.07
C ALA A 205 -12.71 -2.19 9.13
N ASN A 206 -12.98 -3.51 9.35
CA ASN A 206 -12.24 -4.56 8.66
C ASN A 206 -12.94 -5.08 7.38
N ALA A 207 -14.24 -4.81 7.20
CA ALA A 207 -15.00 -5.25 6.02
C ALA A 207 -15.55 -4.08 5.22
N GLN A 208 -16.39 -3.23 5.83
CA GLN A 208 -17.01 -2.09 5.13
C GLN A 208 -15.97 -1.08 4.65
N GLY A 209 -15.01 -0.71 5.49
CA GLY A 209 -13.95 0.22 5.14
C GLY A 209 -13.12 -0.24 3.94
N PRO A 210 -12.52 -1.45 3.96
CA PRO A 210 -11.82 -2.00 2.80
C PRO A 210 -12.67 -2.09 1.53
N ALA A 211 -13.98 -2.41 1.64
CA ALA A 211 -14.88 -2.40 0.49
C ALA A 211 -15.06 -1.00 -0.12
N LEU A 212 -15.15 0.04 0.70
CA LEU A 212 -15.21 1.43 0.24
C LEU A 212 -13.91 1.87 -0.41
N LEU A 213 -12.75 1.52 0.17
CA LEU A 213 -11.43 1.78 -0.41
C LEU A 213 -11.26 1.05 -1.74
N ALA A 214 -11.61 -0.24 -1.82
CA ALA A 214 -11.51 -1.03 -3.03
C ALA A 214 -12.35 -0.43 -4.18
N ARG A 215 -13.56 0.04 -3.87
CA ARG A 215 -14.43 0.69 -4.84
C ARG A 215 -13.79 1.96 -5.40
N VAL A 216 -13.35 2.89 -4.54
CA VAL A 216 -12.74 4.15 -5.00
C VAL A 216 -11.43 3.90 -5.74
N CYS A 217 -10.63 2.92 -5.30
CA CYS A 217 -9.40 2.53 -5.99
C CYS A 217 -9.68 1.99 -7.40
N ALA A 218 -10.70 1.15 -7.56
CA ALA A 218 -11.10 0.64 -8.87
C ALA A 218 -11.64 1.76 -9.79
N GLU A 219 -12.44 2.68 -9.26
CA GLU A 219 -13.00 3.82 -10.01
C GLU A 219 -11.92 4.81 -10.50
N HIS A 220 -10.83 4.97 -9.74
CA HIS A 220 -9.79 5.98 -10.02
C HIS A 220 -8.42 5.41 -10.42
N ASN A 221 -8.32 4.11 -10.71
CA ASN A 221 -7.06 3.44 -11.08
C ASN A 221 -5.96 3.62 -10.00
N ILE A 222 -6.34 3.52 -8.73
CA ILE A 222 -5.44 3.61 -7.58
C ILE A 222 -5.01 2.19 -7.20
N THR A 223 -3.75 1.99 -6.86
CA THR A 223 -3.27 0.73 -6.28
C THR A 223 -3.62 0.68 -4.80
N LEU A 224 -4.33 -0.36 -4.37
CA LEU A 224 -4.70 -0.57 -2.98
C LEU A 224 -3.80 -1.63 -2.34
N VAL A 225 -3.01 -1.24 -1.34
CA VAL A 225 -2.32 -2.16 -0.45
C VAL A 225 -3.17 -2.31 0.81
N HIS A 226 -3.55 -3.54 1.15
CA HIS A 226 -4.39 -3.85 2.31
C HIS A 226 -3.74 -4.89 3.20
N VAL A 227 -3.63 -4.61 4.49
CA VAL A 227 -3.07 -5.54 5.47
C VAL A 227 -4.18 -6.40 6.06
N SER A 228 -3.99 -7.71 5.97
CA SER A 228 -4.90 -8.74 6.50
C SER A 228 -4.23 -9.57 7.61
N SER A 229 -4.75 -10.75 7.89
CA SER A 229 -4.34 -11.58 9.03
C SER A 229 -4.45 -13.07 8.68
N ASP A 230 -3.61 -13.88 9.32
CA ASP A 230 -3.71 -15.33 9.44
C ASP A 230 -5.05 -15.81 10.02
N TYR A 231 -5.75 -14.99 10.79
CA TYR A 231 -7.07 -15.32 11.38
C TYR A 231 -8.19 -15.51 10.34
N VAL A 232 -7.90 -15.34 9.08
CA VAL A 232 -8.80 -15.72 7.97
C VAL A 232 -8.85 -17.25 7.78
N PHE A 233 -7.91 -17.99 8.38
CA PHE A 233 -7.82 -19.45 8.38
C PHE A 233 -8.28 -20.03 9.72
N ASP A 234 -8.47 -21.35 9.77
CA ASP A 234 -8.85 -22.08 11.00
C ASP A 234 -7.66 -22.57 11.85
N GLY A 235 -6.44 -22.50 11.31
CA GLY A 235 -5.24 -22.94 11.99
C GLY A 235 -5.07 -24.46 12.06
N THR A 236 -5.75 -25.24 11.24
CA THR A 236 -5.61 -26.70 11.19
C THR A 236 -4.43 -27.17 10.36
N ALA A 237 -4.02 -26.40 9.33
CA ALA A 237 -2.81 -26.63 8.59
C ALA A 237 -1.59 -26.11 9.37
N GLU A 238 -0.46 -26.85 9.35
CA GLU A 238 0.80 -26.40 9.97
C GLU A 238 1.40 -25.19 9.27
N LEU A 239 1.12 -25.02 7.97
CA LEU A 239 1.54 -23.91 7.13
C LEU A 239 0.39 -23.54 6.19
N HIS A 240 -0.04 -22.29 6.20
CA HIS A 240 -1.11 -21.75 5.37
C HIS A 240 -0.53 -21.03 4.16
N ASP A 241 -1.24 -21.04 3.02
CA ASP A 241 -0.87 -20.35 1.81
C ASP A 241 -2.00 -19.46 1.27
N GLU A 242 -1.71 -18.64 0.27
CA GLU A 242 -2.66 -17.67 -0.28
C GLU A 242 -3.86 -18.28 -0.99
N GLU A 243 -3.75 -19.55 -1.43
CA GLU A 243 -4.81 -20.25 -2.17
C GLU A 243 -5.75 -21.03 -1.24
N GLU A 244 -5.42 -21.11 0.06
CA GLU A 244 -6.26 -21.79 1.04
C GLU A 244 -7.61 -21.08 1.21
N ALA A 245 -8.67 -21.86 1.35
CA ALA A 245 -10.01 -21.34 1.54
C ALA A 245 -10.16 -20.66 2.91
N PHE A 246 -10.92 -19.56 2.97
CA PHE A 246 -11.24 -18.89 4.22
C PHE A 246 -12.04 -19.81 5.17
N ALA A 247 -11.57 -19.92 6.41
CA ALA A 247 -12.22 -20.68 7.47
C ALA A 247 -12.10 -19.99 8.85
N PRO A 248 -12.40 -18.69 8.98
CA PRO A 248 -12.18 -17.91 10.19
C PRO A 248 -12.97 -18.40 11.38
N LEU A 249 -12.33 -18.58 12.53
CA LEU A 249 -12.92 -19.12 13.75
C LEU A 249 -13.79 -18.09 14.49
N GLY A 250 -13.33 -16.85 14.61
CA GLY A 250 -13.96 -15.78 15.40
C GLY A 250 -14.37 -14.58 14.55
N VAL A 251 -15.06 -13.62 15.18
CA VAL A 251 -15.59 -12.42 14.53
C VAL A 251 -14.51 -11.55 13.90
N TYR A 252 -13.37 -11.41 14.56
CA TYR A 252 -12.23 -10.68 14.01
C TYR A 252 -11.80 -11.27 12.67
N GLY A 253 -11.50 -12.58 12.63
CA GLY A 253 -11.12 -13.29 11.41
C GLY A 253 -12.18 -13.20 10.31
N GLN A 254 -13.47 -13.37 10.68
CA GLN A 254 -14.60 -13.22 9.74
C GLN A 254 -14.63 -11.83 9.10
N SER A 255 -14.43 -10.78 9.90
CA SER A 255 -14.40 -9.41 9.41
C SER A 255 -13.20 -9.13 8.49
N LYS A 256 -12.02 -9.71 8.80
CA LYS A 256 -10.82 -9.61 7.95
C LYS A 256 -11.00 -10.36 6.63
N ALA A 257 -11.51 -11.59 6.66
CA ALA A 257 -11.81 -12.37 5.45
C ALA A 257 -12.83 -11.66 4.53
N ALA A 258 -13.86 -11.02 5.10
CA ALA A 258 -14.78 -10.21 4.33
C ALA A 258 -14.10 -9.00 3.67
N GLY A 259 -13.13 -8.38 4.35
CA GLY A 259 -12.29 -7.32 3.79
C GLY A 259 -11.43 -7.81 2.63
N ASP A 260 -10.76 -8.96 2.79
CA ASP A 260 -9.96 -9.59 1.74
C ASP A 260 -10.78 -9.85 0.48
N ILE A 261 -11.98 -10.46 0.63
CA ILE A 261 -12.91 -10.71 -0.49
C ILE A 261 -13.29 -9.40 -1.20
N ALA A 262 -13.54 -8.33 -0.45
CA ALA A 262 -13.89 -7.03 -1.03
C ALA A 262 -12.70 -6.41 -1.80
N VAL A 263 -11.51 -6.44 -1.21
CA VAL A 263 -10.27 -5.88 -1.81
C VAL A 263 -9.84 -6.68 -3.03
N ALA A 264 -10.00 -8.00 -3.04
CA ALA A 264 -9.67 -8.86 -4.18
C ALA A 264 -10.45 -8.52 -5.46
N ASN A 265 -11.58 -7.79 -5.35
CA ASN A 265 -12.30 -7.26 -6.51
C ASN A 265 -11.72 -5.95 -7.08
N CYS A 266 -10.76 -5.32 -6.41
CA CYS A 266 -10.03 -4.17 -6.95
C CYS A 266 -8.95 -4.68 -7.93
N PRO A 267 -8.94 -4.25 -9.20
CA PRO A 267 -8.00 -4.78 -10.19
C PRO A 267 -6.51 -4.57 -9.85
N ARG A 268 -6.23 -3.51 -9.09
CA ARG A 268 -4.87 -3.12 -8.70
C ARG A 268 -4.76 -3.19 -7.19
N HIS A 269 -4.51 -4.39 -6.66
CA HIS A 269 -4.42 -4.59 -5.22
C HIS A 269 -3.25 -5.48 -4.81
N TYR A 270 -2.76 -5.23 -3.61
CA TYR A 270 -1.92 -6.14 -2.83
C TYR A 270 -2.62 -6.36 -1.49
N ILE A 271 -2.94 -7.60 -1.16
CA ILE A 271 -3.37 -8.01 0.19
C ILE A 271 -2.16 -8.67 0.84
N LEU A 272 -1.71 -8.14 1.99
CA LEU A 272 -0.66 -8.76 2.78
C LEU A 272 -1.30 -9.39 4.01
N ARG A 273 -1.36 -10.72 4.06
CA ARG A 273 -1.74 -11.46 5.26
C ARG A 273 -0.53 -11.65 6.14
N SER A 274 -0.69 -11.35 7.41
CA SER A 274 0.41 -11.41 8.38
C SER A 274 -0.07 -11.99 9.71
N SER A 275 0.86 -12.45 10.52
CA SER A 275 0.59 -12.94 11.87
C SER A 275 1.53 -12.29 12.88
N TRP A 276 1.11 -12.21 14.15
CA TRP A 276 1.93 -11.88 15.31
C TRP A 276 2.80 -10.62 15.14
N VAL A 277 2.14 -9.52 14.79
CA VAL A 277 2.80 -8.26 14.42
C VAL A 277 3.44 -7.57 15.62
N ILE A 278 4.71 -7.20 15.49
CA ILE A 278 5.54 -6.49 16.47
C ILE A 278 6.03 -5.18 15.86
N GLY A 279 5.73 -4.07 16.53
CA GLY A 279 6.17 -2.74 16.11
C GLY A 279 6.31 -1.79 17.30
N GLU A 280 6.20 -0.49 17.05
CA GLU A 280 6.18 0.51 18.11
C GLU A 280 4.89 0.44 18.94
N GLY A 281 4.97 0.90 20.21
CA GLY A 281 3.84 0.89 21.14
C GLY A 281 3.72 -0.41 21.91
N HIS A 282 2.51 -0.73 22.39
CA HIS A 282 2.23 -1.91 23.18
C HIS A 282 2.17 -3.16 22.30
N ASN A 283 2.98 -4.17 22.62
CA ASN A 283 3.00 -5.46 21.91
C ASN A 283 3.46 -6.59 22.86
N PHE A 284 3.40 -7.84 22.37
CA PHE A 284 3.75 -9.01 23.15
C PHE A 284 5.20 -8.98 23.65
N VAL A 285 6.15 -8.62 22.79
CA VAL A 285 7.59 -8.62 23.16
C VAL A 285 7.85 -7.62 24.28
N LYS A 286 7.34 -6.39 24.19
CA LYS A 286 7.48 -5.38 25.26
C LYS A 286 6.81 -5.82 26.56
N THR A 287 5.66 -6.49 26.46
CA THR A 287 5.00 -7.07 27.64
C THR A 287 5.88 -8.13 28.31
N MET A 288 6.48 -9.02 27.52
CA MET A 288 7.39 -10.05 28.06
C MET A 288 8.66 -9.44 28.65
N MET A 289 9.26 -8.41 28.03
CA MET A 289 10.40 -7.69 28.59
C MET A 289 10.06 -7.05 29.95
N MET A 290 8.91 -6.38 30.05
CA MET A 290 8.42 -5.82 31.31
C MET A 290 8.24 -6.90 32.39
N LEU A 291 7.63 -8.04 32.03
CA LEU A 291 7.41 -9.15 32.96
C LEU A 291 8.73 -9.82 33.36
N SER A 292 9.69 -9.96 32.43
CA SER A 292 11.04 -10.45 32.75
C SER A 292 11.75 -9.56 33.79
N ASN A 293 11.63 -8.24 33.64
CA ASN A 293 12.19 -7.29 34.64
C ASN A 293 11.52 -7.43 36.01
N ARG A 294 10.19 -7.60 36.05
CA ARG A 294 9.46 -7.81 37.29
C ARG A 294 9.85 -9.13 38.01
N VAL A 295 10.02 -10.22 37.24
CA VAL A 295 10.48 -11.52 37.73
C VAL A 295 11.92 -11.43 38.26
N ALA A 296 12.76 -10.58 37.67
CA ALA A 296 14.12 -10.35 38.08
C ALA A 296 14.23 -9.48 39.37
N ASP A 297 13.17 -8.71 39.69
CA ASP A 297 13.12 -7.87 40.89
C ASP A 297 12.64 -8.67 42.12
N PRO A 298 13.52 -8.95 43.12
CA PRO A 298 13.12 -9.69 44.33
C PRO A 298 12.03 -8.99 45.14
N GLY A 299 11.84 -7.68 44.96
CA GLY A 299 10.83 -6.88 45.66
C GLY A 299 9.43 -6.93 45.05
N ASP A 300 9.29 -7.33 43.81
CA ASP A 300 7.98 -7.39 43.10
C ASP A 300 7.10 -8.58 43.55
N GLY A 301 7.72 -9.70 43.92
CA GLY A 301 7.03 -10.91 44.33
C GLY A 301 6.52 -11.78 43.20
N LEU A 302 6.69 -11.38 41.92
CA LEU A 302 6.40 -12.19 40.77
C LEU A 302 7.54 -13.18 40.50
N ASN A 303 7.25 -14.49 40.55
CA ASN A 303 8.29 -15.52 40.45
C ASN A 303 8.34 -16.21 39.10
N GLU A 304 7.20 -16.28 38.39
CA GLU A 304 7.06 -16.93 37.11
C GLU A 304 5.91 -16.30 36.31
N VAL A 305 5.90 -16.49 34.99
CA VAL A 305 4.85 -16.03 34.09
C VAL A 305 4.33 -17.22 33.31
N THR A 306 3.00 -17.37 33.23
CA THR A 306 2.36 -18.40 32.41
C THR A 306 2.07 -17.88 30.98
N VAL A 307 2.48 -18.65 29.98
CA VAL A 307 2.29 -18.29 28.57
C VAL A 307 1.78 -19.49 27.79
N VAL A 308 0.89 -19.23 26.82
CA VAL A 308 0.29 -20.25 25.96
C VAL A 308 1.35 -20.96 25.12
N ASP A 309 1.26 -22.31 25.03
CA ASP A 309 2.25 -23.17 24.36
C ASP A 309 1.64 -24.06 23.24
N ASP A 310 0.35 -23.93 23.00
CA ASP A 310 -0.40 -24.68 21.96
C ASP A 310 -0.88 -23.79 20.81
N GLN A 311 -0.24 -22.65 20.60
CA GLN A 311 -0.41 -21.79 19.44
C GLN A 311 0.96 -21.53 18.83
N TYR A 312 1.10 -21.80 17.52
CA TYR A 312 2.38 -21.82 16.82
C TYR A 312 2.40 -20.83 15.66
N GLY A 313 3.48 -20.09 15.48
CA GLY A 313 3.61 -19.12 14.42
C GLY A 313 5.01 -18.52 14.35
N ARG A 314 5.12 -17.36 13.70
CA ARG A 314 6.34 -16.57 13.61
C ARG A 314 6.00 -15.10 13.88
N LEU A 315 6.95 -14.36 14.46
CA LEU A 315 6.80 -12.92 14.62
C LEU A 315 6.94 -12.23 13.27
N THR A 316 6.17 -11.15 13.07
CA THR A 316 6.31 -10.25 11.93
C THR A 316 6.61 -8.85 12.45
N PHE A 317 7.76 -8.31 12.08
CA PHE A 317 8.10 -6.94 12.49
C PHE A 317 7.54 -5.93 11.49
N THR A 318 7.03 -4.80 12.00
CA THR A 318 6.41 -3.78 11.15
C THR A 318 7.40 -3.10 10.21
N SER A 319 8.68 -3.05 10.53
CA SER A 319 9.75 -2.63 9.62
C SER A 319 9.77 -3.50 8.36
N ASP A 320 9.78 -4.83 8.54
CA ASP A 320 9.72 -5.79 7.44
C ASP A 320 8.45 -5.67 6.61
N MET A 321 7.31 -5.43 7.28
CA MET A 321 6.06 -5.21 6.56
C MET A 321 6.14 -3.96 5.70
N ALA A 322 6.77 -2.89 6.17
CA ALA A 322 7.00 -1.69 5.39
C ALA A 322 7.92 -1.99 4.19
N ASP A 323 9.06 -2.65 4.42
CA ASP A 323 9.99 -3.07 3.36
C ASP A 323 9.29 -3.91 2.28
N ALA A 324 8.48 -4.91 2.68
CA ALA A 324 7.73 -5.75 1.77
C ALA A 324 6.67 -4.98 0.97
N ILE A 325 5.96 -4.04 1.60
CA ILE A 325 4.98 -3.18 0.92
C ILE A 325 5.66 -2.37 -0.19
N PHE A 326 6.77 -1.70 0.12
CA PHE A 326 7.49 -0.90 -0.87
C PHE A 326 8.15 -1.78 -1.94
N HIS A 327 8.69 -2.95 -1.56
CA HIS A 327 9.18 -3.92 -2.53
C HIS A 327 8.11 -4.32 -3.55
N LEU A 328 6.90 -4.68 -3.11
CA LEU A 328 5.79 -5.05 -4.02
C LEU A 328 5.37 -3.89 -4.93
N LEU A 329 5.38 -2.66 -4.41
CA LEU A 329 5.03 -1.47 -5.19
C LEU A 329 6.08 -1.16 -6.27
N ASP A 330 7.37 -1.37 -5.99
CA ASP A 330 8.49 -0.95 -6.84
C ASP A 330 8.96 -2.06 -7.80
N SER A 331 8.83 -3.34 -7.42
CA SER A 331 9.31 -4.48 -8.23
C SER A 331 8.45 -4.79 -9.46
N GLY A 332 7.23 -4.24 -9.53
CA GLY A 332 6.27 -4.63 -10.56
C GLY A 332 5.70 -6.04 -10.36
N ALA A 333 5.70 -6.53 -9.12
CA ALA A 333 5.08 -7.80 -8.75
C ALA A 333 3.61 -7.87 -9.19
N GLY A 334 3.13 -9.06 -9.54
CA GLY A 334 1.73 -9.26 -9.92
C GLY A 334 0.77 -8.85 -8.80
N TYR A 335 -0.32 -8.18 -9.15
CA TYR A 335 -1.38 -7.89 -8.17
C TYR A 335 -1.97 -9.16 -7.58
N GLY A 336 -2.36 -9.15 -6.32
CA GLY A 336 -2.95 -10.29 -5.63
C GLY A 336 -2.67 -10.33 -4.13
N THR A 337 -2.92 -11.49 -3.53
CA THR A 337 -2.65 -11.75 -2.12
C THR A 337 -1.24 -12.30 -1.94
N TYR A 338 -0.58 -11.88 -0.88
CA TYR A 338 0.75 -12.33 -0.45
C TYR A 338 0.73 -12.58 1.05
N ASP A 339 1.27 -13.70 1.45
CA ASP A 339 1.50 -14.02 2.84
C ASP A 339 2.89 -13.50 3.28
N LEU A 340 2.96 -12.92 4.48
CA LEU A 340 4.15 -12.24 4.98
C LEU A 340 4.31 -12.42 6.48
N THR A 341 5.36 -13.12 6.89
CA THR A 341 5.86 -13.18 8.28
C THR A 341 7.39 -13.11 8.25
N GLY A 342 8.04 -13.02 9.40
CA GLY A 342 9.46 -13.35 9.48
C GLY A 342 9.71 -14.78 9.00
N SER A 343 10.86 -15.04 8.40
CA SER A 343 11.32 -16.40 8.09
C SER A 343 11.87 -17.10 9.33
N GLY A 344 12.36 -18.33 9.18
CA GLY A 344 12.93 -19.12 10.25
C GLY A 344 11.95 -20.15 10.82
N ARG A 345 12.27 -20.69 12.02
CA ARG A 345 11.48 -21.76 12.64
C ARG A 345 10.10 -21.27 13.10
N VAL A 346 9.14 -22.19 13.10
CA VAL A 346 7.85 -21.97 13.76
C VAL A 346 8.01 -22.21 15.26
N GLU A 347 7.43 -21.34 16.11
CA GLU A 347 7.58 -21.41 17.55
C GLU A 347 6.25 -21.11 18.26
N SER A 348 6.09 -21.56 19.50
CA SER A 348 4.95 -21.23 20.34
C SER A 348 5.11 -19.85 21.01
N TRP A 349 4.01 -19.27 21.48
CA TRP A 349 4.08 -18.04 22.31
C TRP A 349 4.95 -18.23 23.55
N ALA A 350 4.89 -19.40 24.19
CA ALA A 350 5.74 -19.71 25.35
C ALA A 350 7.22 -19.77 24.96
N GLY A 351 7.56 -20.36 23.81
CA GLY A 351 8.94 -20.40 23.31
C GLY A 351 9.47 -19.02 22.99
N ILE A 352 8.66 -18.17 22.32
CA ILE A 352 9.01 -16.76 22.06
C ILE A 352 9.19 -15.98 23.38
N ALA A 353 8.29 -16.18 24.35
CA ALA A 353 8.41 -15.53 25.66
C ALA A 353 9.72 -15.93 26.38
N LYS A 354 10.11 -17.22 26.33
CA LYS A 354 11.41 -17.67 26.87
C LYS A 354 12.57 -16.95 26.20
N ALA A 355 12.56 -16.86 24.87
CA ALA A 355 13.60 -16.14 24.13
C ALA A 355 13.68 -14.65 24.54
N VAL A 356 12.53 -13.97 24.71
CA VAL A 356 12.49 -12.58 25.18
C VAL A 356 13.05 -12.46 26.61
N PHE A 357 12.66 -13.36 27.52
CA PHE A 357 13.17 -13.38 28.91
C PHE A 357 14.69 -13.58 28.94
N ASP A 358 15.20 -14.51 28.13
CA ASP A 358 16.64 -14.78 28.04
C ASP A 358 17.41 -13.58 27.50
N LEU A 359 16.89 -12.93 26.47
CA LEU A 359 17.48 -11.72 25.89
C LEU A 359 17.42 -10.52 26.84
N THR A 360 16.43 -10.46 27.74
CA THR A 360 16.22 -9.33 28.63
C THR A 360 17.05 -9.48 29.92
N ASN A 361 16.92 -10.61 30.62
CA ASN A 361 17.55 -10.83 31.97
C ASN A 361 18.18 -12.23 32.12
N GLY A 362 18.21 -13.09 31.12
CA GLY A 362 18.71 -14.46 31.23
C GLY A 362 17.84 -15.37 32.09
N ASN A 363 16.53 -15.12 32.16
CA ASN A 363 15.59 -15.79 33.07
C ASN A 363 14.43 -16.50 32.35
N GLY A 364 14.66 -17.04 31.16
CA GLY A 364 13.66 -17.76 30.35
C GLY A 364 13.08 -19.01 31.03
N ASP A 365 13.79 -19.59 32.00
CA ASP A 365 13.31 -20.68 32.86
C ASP A 365 12.09 -20.28 33.72
N ARG A 366 11.84 -18.98 33.89
CA ARG A 366 10.69 -18.42 34.61
C ARG A 366 9.41 -18.34 33.77
N VAL A 367 9.46 -18.69 32.50
CA VAL A 367 8.26 -18.81 31.65
C VAL A 367 7.71 -20.22 31.75
N ARG A 368 6.52 -20.36 32.33
CA ARG A 368 5.79 -21.64 32.45
C ARG A 368 4.80 -21.79 31.31
N PRO A 369 4.99 -22.80 30.41
CA PRO A 369 4.06 -23.09 29.37
C PRO A 369 2.73 -23.65 29.89
N ILE A 370 1.61 -23.22 29.34
CA ILE A 370 0.26 -23.71 29.64
C ILE A 370 -0.57 -23.80 28.35
N SER A 371 -1.66 -24.57 28.37
CA SER A 371 -2.59 -24.61 27.22
C SER A 371 -3.46 -23.35 27.15
N THR A 372 -3.97 -23.06 25.94
CA THR A 372 -4.97 -22.02 25.70
C THR A 372 -6.20 -22.21 26.60
N GLU A 373 -6.68 -23.45 26.78
CA GLU A 373 -7.79 -23.76 27.67
C GLU A 373 -7.49 -23.38 29.13
N GLU A 374 -6.29 -23.70 29.63
CA GLU A 374 -5.87 -23.35 30.99
C GLU A 374 -5.75 -21.83 31.16
N TYR A 375 -5.19 -21.15 30.16
CA TYR A 375 -4.99 -19.70 30.19
C TYR A 375 -6.32 -18.93 30.30
N PHE A 376 -7.34 -19.34 29.54
CA PHE A 376 -8.63 -18.67 29.51
C PHE A 376 -9.69 -19.27 30.46
N ARG A 377 -9.35 -20.27 31.26
CA ARG A 377 -10.28 -20.98 32.16
C ARG A 377 -11.12 -20.06 33.06
N ASN A 378 -10.57 -18.94 33.48
CA ASN A 378 -11.22 -18.00 34.38
C ASN A 378 -11.58 -16.67 33.68
N ALA A 379 -11.57 -16.62 32.37
CA ALA A 379 -11.96 -15.44 31.63
C ALA A 379 -13.45 -15.10 31.91
N LYS A 380 -13.72 -13.83 32.19
CA LYS A 380 -15.07 -13.32 32.46
C LYS A 380 -15.71 -12.75 31.20
N ASP A 381 -14.88 -12.22 30.32
CA ASP A 381 -15.30 -11.67 29.03
C ASP A 381 -15.26 -12.73 27.95
N PRO A 382 -16.00 -12.57 26.86
CA PRO A 382 -15.91 -13.47 25.71
C PRO A 382 -14.46 -13.57 25.22
N VAL A 383 -14.03 -14.79 24.93
CA VAL A 383 -12.72 -15.10 24.35
C VAL A 383 -12.95 -15.58 22.93
N SER A 384 -12.32 -14.93 21.96
CA SER A 384 -12.33 -15.38 20.59
C SER A 384 -11.52 -16.67 20.44
N PRO A 385 -12.00 -17.66 19.69
CA PRO A 385 -11.17 -18.83 19.38
C PRO A 385 -9.91 -18.40 18.60
N ARG A 386 -8.79 -19.08 18.88
CA ARG A 386 -7.47 -18.82 18.29
C ARG A 386 -7.10 -19.97 17.35
N PRO A 387 -6.49 -19.68 16.20
CA PRO A 387 -5.85 -20.73 15.38
C PRO A 387 -4.71 -21.40 16.15
N THR A 388 -4.58 -22.72 16.03
CA THR A 388 -3.45 -23.47 16.59
C THR A 388 -2.17 -23.14 15.81
N HIS A 389 -2.28 -23.04 14.47
CA HIS A 389 -1.17 -22.67 13.60
C HIS A 389 -1.45 -21.33 12.91
N SER A 390 -0.48 -20.44 12.97
CA SER A 390 -0.46 -19.11 12.37
C SER A 390 0.75 -18.91 11.45
N ALA A 391 1.44 -20.00 11.10
CA ALA A 391 2.58 -19.93 10.19
C ALA A 391 2.08 -19.82 8.75
N LEU A 392 2.66 -18.87 7.99
CA LEU A 392 2.30 -18.56 6.61
C LEU A 392 3.44 -18.95 5.67
N ASP A 393 3.10 -19.47 4.48
CA ASP A 393 4.05 -19.77 3.42
C ASP A 393 4.59 -18.47 2.80
N LEU A 394 5.89 -18.38 2.59
CA LEU A 394 6.56 -17.22 2.05
C LEU A 394 6.95 -17.37 0.57
N GLY A 395 6.70 -18.53 -0.02
CA GLY A 395 7.18 -18.87 -1.37
C GLY A 395 6.70 -17.88 -2.44
N LYS A 396 5.48 -17.35 -2.33
CA LYS A 396 4.94 -16.42 -3.31
C LYS A 396 5.60 -15.04 -3.23
N ILE A 397 5.78 -14.49 -2.04
CA ILE A 397 6.45 -13.20 -1.89
C ILE A 397 7.94 -13.31 -2.20
N GLU A 398 8.58 -14.41 -1.83
CA GLU A 398 9.99 -14.69 -2.17
C GLU A 398 10.21 -14.81 -3.68
N ALA A 399 9.25 -15.36 -4.42
CA ALA A 399 9.30 -15.41 -5.89
C ALA A 399 9.31 -14.03 -6.56
N THR A 400 8.91 -12.94 -5.84
CA THR A 400 9.05 -11.56 -6.33
C THR A 400 10.46 -11.00 -6.17
N GLY A 401 11.37 -11.73 -5.50
CA GLY A 401 12.71 -11.29 -5.13
C GLY A 401 12.82 -10.67 -3.72
N TYR A 402 11.72 -10.63 -2.96
CA TYR A 402 11.77 -10.27 -1.55
C TYR A 402 12.34 -11.45 -0.73
N SER A 403 13.13 -11.15 0.29
CA SER A 403 13.64 -12.14 1.22
C SER A 403 13.24 -11.75 2.64
N ALA A 404 12.30 -12.48 3.22
CA ALA A 404 11.86 -12.23 4.58
C ALA A 404 13.00 -12.52 5.58
N PRO A 405 13.37 -11.56 6.45
CA PRO A 405 14.38 -11.77 7.47
C PRO A 405 13.95 -12.82 8.50
N ASP A 406 14.94 -13.46 9.14
CA ASP A 406 14.69 -14.38 10.25
C ASP A 406 14.13 -13.63 11.46
N TRP A 407 12.98 -14.07 11.98
CA TRP A 407 12.31 -13.40 13.09
C TRP A 407 13.13 -13.42 14.40
N GLU A 408 13.97 -14.44 14.61
CA GLU A 408 14.80 -14.51 15.82
C GLU A 408 15.92 -13.46 15.80
N GLU A 409 16.50 -13.20 14.62
CA GLU A 409 17.51 -12.14 14.46
C GLU A 409 16.88 -10.75 14.67
N LEU A 410 15.68 -10.54 14.11
CA LEU A 410 14.94 -9.29 14.33
C LEU A 410 14.52 -9.12 15.79
N LEU A 411 14.11 -10.21 16.47
CA LEU A 411 13.78 -10.18 17.88
C LEU A 411 14.98 -9.75 18.73
N LYS A 412 16.16 -10.29 18.46
CA LYS A 412 17.41 -9.89 19.14
C LYS A 412 17.69 -8.40 18.94
N ALA A 413 17.61 -7.91 17.72
CA ALA A 413 17.82 -6.51 17.40
C ALA A 413 16.78 -5.60 18.08
N TYR A 414 15.50 -6.01 18.05
CA TYR A 414 14.40 -5.28 18.67
C TYR A 414 14.57 -5.15 20.18
N VAL A 415 14.85 -6.27 20.88
CA VAL A 415 15.07 -6.28 22.35
C VAL A 415 16.30 -5.44 22.70
N ALA A 416 17.41 -5.57 21.98
CA ALA A 416 18.60 -4.75 22.20
C ALA A 416 18.30 -3.24 22.05
N LYS A 417 17.55 -2.83 21.04
CA LYS A 417 17.11 -1.44 20.84
C LYS A 417 16.24 -0.95 22.00
N GLU A 418 15.31 -1.76 22.48
CA GLU A 418 14.41 -1.37 23.58
C GLU A 418 15.15 -1.28 24.93
N LEU A 419 16.18 -2.08 25.16
CA LEU A 419 17.02 -2.02 26.36
C LEU A 419 17.93 -0.77 26.42
N THR A 420 18.13 -0.08 25.30
CA THR A 420 18.94 1.15 25.21
C THR A 420 18.12 2.44 25.35
N LYS A 421 16.79 2.35 25.34
CA LYS A 421 15.87 3.48 25.56
C LYS A 421 15.69 3.79 27.03
#